data_8bb69107cc1f71176cdba111348d0621
#
_entry.id   8bb69107cc1f71176cdba111348d0621
#
_cell.length_a   1.000
_cell.length_b   1.000
_cell.length_c   1.000
_cell.angle_alpha   90.00
_cell.angle_beta   90.00
_cell.angle_gamma   90.00
#
_symmetry.space_group_name_H-M   'P 1'
#
loop_
_entity.id
_entity.type
_entity.pdbx_description
1 polymer ?
#
loop_
_entity_poly.entity_id
_entity_poly.type
_entity_poly.pdbx_seq_one_letter_code
_entity_poly.pdbx_strand_id
1 'polypeptide(L)'
;MERAQRGDRDAYGALLMDLTPSIASFLFERIVDPHEREDVVQDTLVALHRARHTYDPSRPFEPWLFAIARHVLVDHFRRRGVRAAREVLVDVLPERAGDGNSDGAGLEEALARLPAAQREAFAMLKLEGLSVAAAAARAGTTTSALKVRAHRAYKALRVLLGG
;
A
#
# COMPACT_ATOMS: atom_id res chain seq x y z
N MET A 1 -11.83 -1.14 16.31
CA MET A 1 -10.49 -1.08 16.97
C MET A 1 -10.53 -0.45 18.35
N GLU A 2 -11.18 0.68 18.59
CA GLU A 2 -11.26 1.34 19.91
C GLU A 2 -11.75 0.43 21.05
N ARG A 3 -12.83 -0.34 20.85
CA ARG A 3 -13.32 -1.30 21.84
C ARG A 3 -12.26 -2.36 22.17
N ALA A 4 -11.53 -2.83 21.16
CA ALA A 4 -10.42 -3.77 21.32
C ALA A 4 -9.27 -3.19 22.16
N GLN A 5 -8.93 -1.90 21.96
CA GLN A 5 -7.92 -1.20 22.77
C GLN A 5 -8.38 -1.02 24.24
N ARG A 6 -9.69 -0.95 24.49
CA ARG A 6 -10.27 -0.89 25.84
C ARG A 6 -10.40 -2.26 26.52
N GLY A 7 -9.89 -3.34 25.88
CA GLY A 7 -9.86 -4.68 26.45
C GLY A 7 -11.09 -5.56 26.10
N ASP A 8 -11.96 -5.13 25.21
CA ASP A 8 -13.10 -5.93 24.74
C ASP A 8 -12.60 -7.06 23.83
N ARG A 9 -12.56 -8.28 24.37
CA ARG A 9 -12.02 -9.46 23.68
C ARG A 9 -12.92 -9.92 22.54
N ASP A 10 -14.23 -9.81 22.70
CA ASP A 10 -15.19 -10.26 21.69
C ASP A 10 -15.16 -9.32 20.48
N ALA A 11 -15.15 -7.99 20.72
CA ALA A 11 -14.98 -7.00 19.67
C ALA A 11 -13.63 -7.15 18.96
N TYR A 12 -12.59 -7.57 19.67
CA TYR A 12 -11.28 -7.80 19.07
C TYR A 12 -11.26 -9.07 18.21
N GLY A 13 -11.87 -10.16 18.68
CA GLY A 13 -12.01 -11.39 17.90
C GLY A 13 -12.78 -11.17 16.60
N ALA A 14 -13.92 -10.48 16.68
CA ALA A 14 -14.72 -10.12 15.51
C ALA A 14 -13.90 -9.26 14.52
N LEU A 15 -13.17 -8.26 15.02
CA LEU A 15 -12.31 -7.42 14.17
C LEU A 15 -11.27 -8.25 13.42
N LEU A 16 -10.58 -9.19 14.08
CA LEU A 16 -9.58 -10.03 13.41
C LEU A 16 -10.20 -10.90 12.31
N MET A 17 -11.40 -11.42 12.54
CA MET A 17 -12.14 -12.18 11.54
C MET A 17 -12.50 -11.33 10.32
N ASP A 18 -12.97 -10.10 10.53
CA ASP A 18 -13.31 -9.17 9.46
C ASP A 18 -12.09 -8.70 8.66
N LEU A 19 -10.93 -8.59 9.29
CA LEU A 19 -9.70 -8.12 8.64
C LEU A 19 -9.00 -9.21 7.83
N THR A 20 -9.16 -10.47 8.19
CA THR A 20 -8.48 -11.60 7.53
C THR A 20 -8.70 -11.62 6.01
N PRO A 21 -9.93 -11.50 5.47
CA PRO A 21 -10.15 -11.45 4.03
C PRO A 21 -9.49 -10.23 3.34
N SER A 22 -9.49 -9.08 4.00
CA SER A 22 -8.89 -7.85 3.46
C SER A 22 -7.37 -7.97 3.36
N ILE A 23 -6.73 -8.54 4.40
CA ILE A 23 -5.29 -8.81 4.40
C ILE A 23 -4.95 -9.88 3.34
N ALA A 24 -5.74 -10.95 3.23
CA ALA A 24 -5.53 -12.00 2.24
C ALA A 24 -5.65 -11.46 0.81
N SER A 25 -6.63 -10.60 0.54
CA SER A 25 -6.80 -9.92 -0.75
C SER A 25 -5.60 -9.03 -1.08
N PHE A 26 -5.13 -8.25 -0.12
CA PHE A 26 -3.94 -7.41 -0.28
C PHE A 26 -2.68 -8.23 -0.63
N LEU A 27 -2.53 -9.42 -0.07
CA LEU A 27 -1.39 -10.30 -0.29
C LEU A 27 -1.52 -11.15 -1.55
N PHE A 28 -2.74 -11.33 -2.08
CA PHE A 28 -3.03 -12.22 -3.22
C PHE A 28 -2.22 -11.88 -4.48
N GLU A 29 -2.08 -10.61 -4.80
CA GLU A 29 -1.32 -10.15 -5.96
C GLU A 29 0.21 -10.18 -5.75
N ARG A 30 0.65 -10.37 -4.50
CA ARG A 30 2.05 -10.22 -4.07
C ARG A 30 2.72 -11.53 -3.72
N ILE A 31 1.94 -12.54 -3.34
CA ILE A 31 2.40 -13.88 -2.98
C ILE A 31 1.59 -14.91 -3.78
N VAL A 32 2.27 -15.61 -4.68
CA VAL A 32 1.65 -16.60 -5.57
C VAL A 32 1.29 -17.88 -4.81
N ASP A 33 2.19 -18.36 -3.94
CA ASP A 33 1.99 -19.58 -3.16
C ASP A 33 0.90 -19.38 -2.09
N PRO A 34 -0.20 -20.16 -2.11
CA PRO A 34 -1.29 -20.05 -1.14
C PRO A 34 -0.85 -20.28 0.30
N HIS A 35 0.02 -21.27 0.55
CA HIS A 35 0.51 -21.58 1.90
C HIS A 35 1.38 -20.45 2.45
N GLU A 36 2.29 -19.95 1.62
CA GLU A 36 3.13 -18.82 1.95
C GLU A 36 2.29 -17.57 2.25
N ARG A 37 1.23 -17.34 1.47
CA ARG A 37 0.30 -16.23 1.70
C ARG A 37 -0.44 -16.37 3.02
N GLU A 38 -0.88 -17.57 3.37
CA GLU A 38 -1.55 -17.85 4.65
C GLU A 38 -0.62 -17.57 5.84
N ASP A 39 0.64 -17.98 5.76
CA ASP A 39 1.66 -17.69 6.77
C ASP A 39 1.83 -16.16 6.98
N VAL A 40 1.90 -15.39 5.89
CA VAL A 40 2.04 -13.93 5.96
C VAL A 40 0.78 -13.26 6.46
N VAL A 41 -0.42 -13.80 6.19
CA VAL A 41 -1.67 -13.34 6.82
C VAL A 41 -1.59 -13.51 8.33
N GLN A 42 -1.17 -14.69 8.82
CA GLN A 42 -1.02 -14.97 10.25
C GLN A 42 0.02 -14.05 10.89
N ASP A 43 1.19 -13.90 10.28
CA ASP A 43 2.23 -12.98 10.73
C ASP A 43 1.70 -11.52 10.83
N THR A 44 0.86 -11.11 9.88
CA THR A 44 0.23 -9.79 9.87
C THR A 44 -0.75 -9.61 11.03
N LEU A 45 -1.58 -10.62 11.31
CA LEU A 45 -2.51 -10.59 12.46
C LEU A 45 -1.75 -10.52 13.79
N VAL A 46 -0.63 -11.25 13.92
CA VAL A 46 0.24 -11.19 15.10
C VAL A 46 0.90 -9.82 15.24
N ALA A 47 1.40 -9.23 14.15
CA ALA A 47 1.99 -7.90 14.14
C ALA A 47 0.97 -6.83 14.52
N LEU A 48 -0.26 -6.93 13.99
CA LEU A 48 -1.39 -6.07 14.34
C LEU A 48 -1.73 -6.16 15.82
N HIS A 49 -1.75 -7.39 16.38
CA HIS A 49 -1.98 -7.59 17.81
C HIS A 49 -0.94 -6.85 18.65
N ARG A 50 0.33 -6.97 18.30
CA ARG A 50 1.44 -6.30 19.01
C ARG A 50 1.37 -4.78 18.88
N ALA A 51 1.02 -4.28 17.72
CA ALA A 51 0.97 -2.85 17.42
C ALA A 51 -0.37 -2.18 17.80
N ARG A 52 -1.39 -2.91 18.27
CA ARG A 52 -2.75 -2.38 18.50
C ARG A 52 -2.84 -1.12 19.36
N HIS A 53 -1.91 -0.97 20.30
CA HIS A 53 -1.83 0.19 21.19
C HIS A 53 -1.29 1.46 20.51
N THR A 54 -0.68 1.32 19.32
CA THR A 54 -0.15 2.44 18.53
C THR A 54 -1.18 3.06 17.59
N TYR A 55 -2.35 2.43 17.44
CA TYR A 55 -3.41 2.96 16.60
C TYR A 55 -4.06 4.18 17.25
N ASP A 56 -4.14 5.27 16.49
CA ASP A 56 -4.82 6.50 16.86
C ASP A 56 -6.25 6.49 16.30
N PRO A 57 -7.30 6.42 17.16
CA PRO A 57 -8.69 6.37 16.69
C PRO A 57 -9.16 7.59 15.91
N SER A 58 -8.46 8.72 16.01
CA SER A 58 -8.75 9.92 15.22
C SER A 58 -8.34 9.81 13.76
N ARG A 59 -7.64 8.74 13.39
CA ARG A 59 -7.13 8.50 12.04
C ARG A 59 -7.84 7.32 11.38
N PRO A 60 -7.93 7.30 10.02
CA PRO A 60 -8.47 6.16 9.31
C PRO A 60 -7.71 4.87 9.65
N PHE A 61 -8.46 3.78 9.85
CA PHE A 61 -7.91 2.49 10.27
C PHE A 61 -7.12 1.77 9.18
N GLU A 62 -7.63 1.77 7.96
CA GLU A 62 -7.06 1.03 6.83
C GLU A 62 -5.61 1.40 6.50
N PRO A 63 -5.21 2.69 6.42
CA PRO A 63 -3.82 3.05 6.19
C PRO A 63 -2.86 2.51 7.24
N TRP A 64 -3.28 2.47 8.50
CA TRP A 64 -2.50 1.92 9.59
C TRP A 64 -2.39 0.39 9.47
N LEU A 65 -3.49 -0.32 9.19
CA LEU A 65 -3.52 -1.76 8.95
C LEU A 65 -2.57 -2.15 7.82
N PHE A 66 -2.72 -1.52 6.64
CA PHE A 66 -1.91 -1.87 5.47
C PHE A 66 -0.44 -1.43 5.60
N ALA A 67 -0.12 -0.46 6.44
CA ALA A 67 1.27 -0.18 6.79
C ALA A 67 1.91 -1.36 7.54
N ILE A 68 1.17 -1.99 8.47
CA ILE A 68 1.63 -3.20 9.18
C ILE A 68 1.77 -4.37 8.20
N ALA A 69 0.75 -4.64 7.37
CA ALA A 69 0.78 -5.72 6.40
C ALA A 69 1.97 -5.60 5.43
N ARG A 70 2.26 -4.39 4.94
CA ARG A 70 3.42 -4.12 4.10
C ARG A 70 4.74 -4.38 4.82
N HIS A 71 4.85 -3.96 6.07
CA HIS A 71 6.06 -4.20 6.85
C HIS A 71 6.34 -5.69 7.00
N VAL A 72 5.33 -6.48 7.35
CA VAL A 72 5.44 -7.94 7.47
C VAL A 72 5.82 -8.58 6.14
N LEU A 73 5.20 -8.16 5.04
CA LEU A 73 5.49 -8.65 3.69
C LEU A 73 6.95 -8.38 3.28
N VAL A 74 7.46 -7.16 3.56
CA VAL A 74 8.86 -6.81 3.29
C VAL A 74 9.82 -7.69 4.11
N ASP A 75 9.52 -7.90 5.39
CA ASP A 75 10.34 -8.74 6.26
C ASP A 75 10.31 -10.21 5.83
N HIS A 76 9.15 -10.69 5.35
CA HIS A 76 9.01 -12.03 4.78
C HIS A 76 9.94 -12.21 3.56
N PHE A 77 9.89 -11.33 2.58
CA PHE A 77 10.75 -11.39 1.40
C PHE A 77 12.24 -11.18 1.74
N ARG A 78 12.55 -10.33 2.73
CA ARG A 78 13.93 -10.14 3.19
C ARG A 78 14.50 -11.40 3.82
N ARG A 79 13.72 -12.10 4.65
CA ARG A 79 14.12 -13.40 5.24
C ARG A 79 14.40 -14.47 4.18
N ARG A 80 13.68 -14.46 3.06
CA ARG A 80 13.86 -15.39 1.95
C ARG A 80 14.96 -14.98 0.97
N GLY A 81 15.66 -13.90 1.19
CA GLY A 81 16.71 -13.41 0.27
C GLY A 81 16.19 -13.00 -1.11
N VAL A 82 14.89 -12.80 -1.27
CA VAL A 82 14.25 -12.51 -2.55
C VAL A 82 14.42 -11.02 -2.88
N ARG A 83 14.84 -10.72 -4.12
CA ARG A 83 14.90 -9.35 -4.64
C ARG A 83 13.55 -8.62 -4.60
N ALA A 84 12.45 -9.34 -4.54
CA ALA A 84 11.09 -8.83 -4.39
C ALA A 84 10.89 -7.94 -3.14
N ALA A 85 11.70 -8.11 -2.08
CA ALA A 85 11.67 -7.18 -0.94
C ALA A 85 11.90 -5.71 -1.34
N ARG A 86 12.69 -5.47 -2.39
CA ARG A 86 12.89 -4.13 -2.96
C ARG A 86 11.68 -3.64 -3.77
N GLU A 87 10.94 -4.54 -4.38
CA GLU A 87 9.76 -4.21 -5.18
C GLU A 87 8.56 -3.86 -4.29
N VAL A 88 8.37 -4.61 -3.22
CA VAL A 88 7.35 -4.32 -2.19
C VAL A 88 7.61 -2.99 -1.47
N LEU A 89 8.88 -2.63 -1.21
CA LEU A 89 9.24 -1.33 -0.61
C LEU A 89 8.88 -0.12 -1.48
N VAL A 90 8.66 -0.33 -2.76
CA VAL A 90 8.30 0.74 -3.71
C VAL A 90 6.80 0.77 -3.99
N ASP A 91 6.10 -0.33 -3.80
CA ASP A 91 4.64 -0.37 -3.67
C ASP A 91 4.14 0.33 -2.37
N VAL A 92 5.07 0.78 -1.54
CA VAL A 92 4.89 1.69 -0.39
C VAL A 92 4.72 3.16 -0.84
N LEU A 93 4.15 3.40 -1.98
CA LEU A 93 3.38 4.63 -2.14
C LEU A 93 2.13 4.42 -1.29
N PRO A 94 1.90 5.25 -0.25
CA PRO A 94 0.71 5.09 0.55
C PRO A 94 -0.48 5.05 -0.40
N GLU A 95 -1.16 3.89 -0.49
CA GLU A 95 -2.55 3.88 -0.87
C GLU A 95 -3.29 4.63 0.24
N ARG A 96 -3.19 5.95 0.22
CA ARG A 96 -4.34 6.71 0.61
C ARG A 96 -5.31 6.55 -0.55
N ALA A 97 -6.20 5.59 -0.41
CA ALA A 97 -7.55 5.84 -0.77
C ALA A 97 -7.88 7.17 -0.09
N GLY A 98 -7.74 8.27 -0.80
CA GLY A 98 -8.46 9.46 -0.46
C GLY A 98 -9.90 9.02 -0.46
N ASP A 99 -10.54 9.10 0.71
CA ASP A 99 -11.99 9.15 0.76
C ASP A 99 -12.42 10.09 -0.35
N GLY A 100 -13.32 9.56 -1.16
CA GLY A 100 -13.77 10.15 -2.37
C GLY A 100 -14.19 11.58 -2.21
N ASN A 101 -14.25 12.20 -3.31
CA ASN A 101 -14.66 13.55 -3.62
C ASN A 101 -13.53 14.58 -3.75
N SER A 102 -12.37 14.18 -4.28
CA SER A 102 -11.64 15.15 -5.08
C SER A 102 -12.28 15.10 -6.47
N ASP A 103 -12.99 16.16 -6.82
CA ASP A 103 -13.50 16.39 -8.18
C ASP A 103 -12.42 15.96 -9.17
N GLY A 104 -12.78 15.07 -10.12
CA GLY A 104 -11.82 14.58 -11.11
C GLY A 104 -11.05 15.70 -11.82
N ALA A 105 -11.65 16.89 -11.92
CA ALA A 105 -11.04 18.12 -12.38
C ALA A 105 -9.81 18.56 -11.57
N GLY A 106 -9.81 18.41 -10.24
CA GLY A 106 -8.66 18.78 -9.40
C GLY A 106 -7.45 17.85 -9.60
N LEU A 107 -7.71 16.56 -9.80
CA LEU A 107 -6.65 15.59 -10.09
C LEU A 107 -6.05 15.82 -11.49
N GLU A 108 -6.87 16.05 -12.51
CA GLU A 108 -6.39 16.33 -13.85
C GLU A 108 -5.52 17.59 -13.92
N GLU A 109 -5.94 18.66 -13.24
CA GLU A 109 -5.15 19.89 -13.15
C GLU A 109 -3.83 19.66 -12.40
N ALA A 110 -3.85 18.92 -11.29
CA ALA A 110 -2.65 18.57 -10.56
C ALA A 110 -1.70 17.69 -11.39
N LEU A 111 -2.23 16.72 -12.13
CA LEU A 111 -1.44 15.89 -13.06
C LEU A 111 -0.83 16.72 -14.18
N ALA A 112 -1.54 17.71 -14.72
CA ALA A 112 -1.03 18.59 -15.77
C ALA A 112 0.18 19.42 -15.32
N ARG A 113 0.28 19.72 -14.02
CA ARG A 113 1.42 20.44 -13.41
C ARG A 113 2.66 19.57 -13.17
N LEU A 114 2.55 18.25 -13.30
CA LEU A 114 3.69 17.36 -13.15
C LEU A 114 4.59 17.38 -14.40
N PRO A 115 5.91 17.21 -14.24
CA PRO A 115 6.81 16.88 -15.35
C PRO A 115 6.31 15.65 -16.12
N ALA A 116 6.40 15.66 -17.45
CA ALA A 116 5.84 14.63 -18.33
C ALA A 116 6.22 13.19 -17.88
N ALA A 117 7.49 12.95 -17.59
CA ALA A 117 7.97 11.63 -17.17
C ALA A 117 7.41 11.16 -15.80
N GLN A 118 7.06 12.09 -14.92
CA GLN A 118 6.42 11.77 -13.63
C GLN A 118 4.94 11.47 -13.82
N ARG A 119 4.25 12.29 -14.61
CA ARG A 119 2.85 12.10 -14.97
C ARG A 119 2.63 10.76 -15.68
N GLU A 120 3.49 10.44 -16.65
CA GLU A 120 3.45 9.18 -17.39
C GLU A 120 3.65 7.97 -16.45
N ALA A 121 4.66 8.02 -15.58
CA ALA A 121 4.90 6.95 -14.61
C ALA A 121 3.72 6.74 -13.65
N PHE A 122 3.10 7.83 -13.20
CA PHE A 122 1.90 7.77 -12.35
C PHE A 122 0.71 7.18 -13.11
N ALA A 123 0.47 7.63 -14.34
CA ALA A 123 -0.63 7.14 -15.18
C ALA A 123 -0.52 5.64 -15.43
N MET A 124 0.65 5.17 -15.88
CA MET A 124 0.87 3.73 -16.14
C MET A 124 0.67 2.85 -14.91
N LEU A 125 1.14 3.29 -13.73
CA LEU A 125 1.08 2.48 -12.52
C LEU A 125 -0.28 2.58 -11.78
N LYS A 126 -0.93 3.74 -11.80
CA LYS A 126 -2.13 3.99 -10.98
C LYS A 126 -3.43 4.06 -11.77
N LEU A 127 -3.41 4.59 -13.00
CA LEU A 127 -4.61 4.68 -13.81
C LEU A 127 -4.78 3.47 -14.73
N GLU A 128 -3.67 2.97 -15.31
CA GLU A 128 -3.69 1.84 -16.24
C GLU A 128 -3.40 0.49 -15.51
N GLY A 129 -2.96 0.52 -14.25
CA GLY A 129 -2.72 -0.69 -13.45
C GLY A 129 -1.56 -1.57 -13.93
N LEU A 130 -0.62 -1.00 -14.70
CA LEU A 130 0.52 -1.78 -15.19
C LEU A 130 1.47 -2.18 -14.04
N SER A 131 2.06 -3.37 -14.15
CA SER A 131 3.17 -3.74 -13.28
C SER A 131 4.36 -2.82 -13.51
N VAL A 132 5.21 -2.64 -12.48
CA VAL A 132 6.41 -1.80 -12.61
C VAL A 132 7.33 -2.25 -13.75
N ALA A 133 7.43 -3.58 -13.97
CA ALA A 133 8.24 -4.13 -15.06
C ALA A 133 7.65 -3.77 -16.44
N ALA A 134 6.33 -3.92 -16.62
CA ALA A 134 5.64 -3.59 -17.86
C ALA A 134 5.69 -2.09 -18.15
N ALA A 135 5.45 -1.26 -17.13
CA ALA A 135 5.52 0.20 -17.25
C ALA A 135 6.95 0.69 -17.56
N ALA A 136 7.98 0.09 -16.95
CA ALA A 136 9.37 0.43 -17.25
C ALA A 136 9.76 0.04 -18.68
N ALA A 137 9.36 -1.12 -19.15
CA ALA A 137 9.57 -1.55 -20.53
C ALA A 137 8.89 -0.60 -21.52
N ARG A 138 7.63 -0.22 -21.26
CA ARG A 138 6.85 0.72 -22.11
C ARG A 138 7.44 2.12 -22.11
N ALA A 139 7.95 2.59 -20.98
CA ALA A 139 8.58 3.91 -20.86
C ALA A 139 10.06 3.94 -21.32
N GLY A 140 10.61 2.82 -21.81
CA GLY A 140 12.01 2.72 -22.22
C GLY A 140 13.00 3.06 -21.10
N THR A 141 12.69 2.69 -19.87
CA THR A 141 13.48 3.04 -18.68
C THR A 141 13.69 1.83 -17.76
N THR A 142 14.52 2.01 -16.74
CA THR A 142 14.70 0.96 -15.73
C THR A 142 13.57 0.97 -14.71
N THR A 143 13.29 -0.18 -14.10
CA THR A 143 12.31 -0.30 -13.02
C THR A 143 12.62 0.66 -11.87
N SER A 144 13.91 0.82 -11.52
CA SER A 144 14.35 1.76 -10.48
C SER A 144 14.06 3.22 -10.84
N ALA A 145 14.34 3.62 -12.09
CA ALA A 145 14.09 4.99 -12.54
C ALA A 145 12.57 5.27 -12.61
N LEU A 146 11.76 4.32 -13.10
CA LEU A 146 10.31 4.47 -13.13
C LEU A 146 9.73 4.65 -11.72
N LYS A 147 10.19 3.86 -10.78
CA LYS A 147 9.82 3.95 -9.37
C LYS A 147 10.10 5.33 -8.77
N VAL A 148 11.29 5.87 -9.02
CA VAL A 148 11.66 7.23 -8.56
C VAL A 148 10.75 8.29 -9.19
N ARG A 149 10.42 8.16 -10.49
CA ARG A 149 9.51 9.09 -11.18
C ARG A 149 8.10 9.04 -10.56
N ALA A 150 7.56 7.85 -10.34
CA ALA A 150 6.25 7.65 -9.72
C ALA A 150 6.22 8.20 -8.27
N HIS A 151 7.26 7.95 -7.49
CA HIS A 151 7.36 8.49 -6.13
C HIS A 151 7.37 10.03 -6.11
N ARG A 152 8.13 10.66 -7.01
CA ARG A 152 8.16 12.12 -7.14
C ARG A 152 6.82 12.67 -7.58
N ALA A 153 6.14 12.00 -8.53
CA ALA A 153 4.80 12.36 -8.96
C ALA A 153 3.83 12.36 -7.79
N TYR A 154 3.82 11.28 -7.02
CA TYR A 154 2.96 11.14 -5.85
C TYR A 154 3.21 12.24 -4.80
N LYS A 155 4.49 12.51 -4.49
CA LYS A 155 4.85 13.57 -3.53
C LYS A 155 4.38 14.95 -4.00
N ALA A 156 4.51 15.24 -5.30
CA ALA A 156 4.06 16.51 -5.87
C ALA A 156 2.53 16.62 -5.88
N LEU A 157 1.81 15.55 -6.28
CA LEU A 157 0.35 15.51 -6.25
C LEU A 157 -0.20 15.72 -4.84
N ARG A 158 0.43 15.11 -3.85
CA ARG A 158 0.03 15.30 -2.45
C ARG A 158 0.10 16.76 -2.02
N VAL A 159 1.14 17.47 -2.42
CA VAL A 159 1.28 18.91 -2.12
C VAL A 159 0.24 19.75 -2.89
N LEU A 160 -0.01 19.41 -4.17
CA LEU A 160 -0.95 20.14 -5.03
C LEU A 160 -2.41 19.94 -4.63
N LEU A 161 -2.76 18.79 -4.08
CA LEU A 161 -4.13 18.42 -3.67
C LEU A 161 -4.41 18.72 -2.18
N GLY A 162 -3.49 19.40 -1.48
CA GLY A 162 -3.74 19.91 -0.13
C GLY A 162 -3.54 18.87 0.98
N GLY A 163 -2.67 17.91 0.77
CA GLY A 163 -2.27 16.91 1.79
C GLY A 163 -1.23 17.46 2.76
#